data_f4a8decd23ecc16cb57f79f1585746cf
#
_entry.id   f4a8decd23ecc16cb57f79f1585746cf
#
_cell.length_a   1.000
_cell.length_b   1.000
_cell.length_c   1.000
_cell.angle_alpha   90.00
_cell.angle_beta   90.00
_cell.angle_gamma   90.00
#
_symmetry.space_group_name_H-M   'P 1'
#
loop_
_entity.id
_entity.type
_entity.pdbx_description
1 polymer ?
#
loop_
_entity_poly.entity_id
_entity_poly.type
_entity_poly.pdbx_seq_one_letter_code
_entity_poly.pdbx_strand_id
1 'polypeptide(L)'
;MNYKKKTWKEKLENNKNFPKILSFDSKLPCGKALLKLGANPNDSVVLAPPKDVYEIMKNVPEGKLITLNQICEKLSKKYGTKFCCTLTTGIFVTIVANASVEIGDDVPYWRTIKNNGELNEKFPGGLEQHKILLEKENHKIIKKGKKYFVLDFDNKLM
;
A
#
# COMPACT_ATOMS: atom_id res chain seq x y z
N MET A 1 9.87 -32.25 8.23
CA MET A 1 9.14 -31.53 7.15
C MET A 1 9.75 -30.15 7.00
N ASN A 2 10.37 -29.88 5.85
CA ASN A 2 11.00 -28.60 5.61
C ASN A 2 9.98 -27.61 5.04
N TYR A 3 9.50 -26.72 5.92
CA TYR A 3 8.63 -25.63 5.46
C TYR A 3 9.49 -24.60 4.73
N LYS A 4 9.27 -24.47 3.42
CA LYS A 4 9.96 -23.46 2.61
C LYS A 4 9.14 -22.19 2.58
N LYS A 5 9.69 -21.12 3.17
CA LYS A 5 9.07 -19.80 3.15
C LYS A 5 9.00 -19.27 1.73
N LYS A 6 7.84 -18.75 1.32
CA LYS A 6 7.67 -18.13 0.00
C LYS A 6 8.53 -16.88 -0.11
N THR A 7 9.13 -16.68 -1.30
CA THR A 7 9.83 -15.44 -1.61
C THR A 7 8.85 -14.30 -1.81
N TRP A 8 9.32 -13.07 -1.75
CA TRP A 8 8.47 -11.92 -2.03
C TRP A 8 7.93 -11.94 -3.47
N LYS A 9 8.76 -12.40 -4.42
CA LYS A 9 8.34 -12.60 -5.82
C LYS A 9 7.17 -13.58 -5.93
N GLU A 10 7.28 -14.71 -5.25
CA GLU A 10 6.20 -15.71 -5.24
C GLU A 10 4.90 -15.14 -4.67
N LYS A 11 4.99 -14.34 -3.60
CA LYS A 11 3.84 -13.68 -3.01
C LYS A 11 3.22 -12.66 -3.97
N LEU A 12 4.04 -11.90 -4.68
CA LEU A 12 3.57 -10.91 -5.67
C LEU A 12 2.83 -11.59 -6.82
N GLU A 13 3.30 -12.74 -7.26
CA GLU A 13 2.73 -13.48 -8.39
C GLU A 13 1.51 -14.30 -8.00
N ASN A 14 1.19 -14.42 -6.72
CA ASN A 14 0.05 -15.21 -6.25
C ASN A 14 -1.25 -14.40 -6.31
N ASN A 15 -1.87 -14.40 -7.50
CA ASN A 15 -3.12 -13.69 -7.75
C ASN A 15 -4.33 -14.63 -7.82
N LYS A 16 -4.16 -15.90 -7.47
CA LYS A 16 -5.12 -16.98 -7.71
C LYS A 16 -6.51 -16.76 -7.12
N ASN A 17 -6.59 -16.19 -5.92
CA ASN A 17 -7.84 -16.02 -5.19
C ASN A 17 -8.41 -14.60 -5.31
N PHE A 18 -7.87 -13.77 -6.20
CA PHE A 18 -8.22 -12.37 -6.31
C PHE A 18 -8.60 -11.99 -7.75
N PRO A 19 -9.46 -11.01 -7.97
CA PRO A 19 -10.12 -10.21 -6.92
C PRO A 19 -11.24 -10.99 -6.23
N LYS A 20 -11.56 -10.58 -4.99
CA LYS A 20 -12.76 -11.02 -4.27
C LYS A 20 -13.60 -9.80 -3.96
N ILE A 21 -14.91 -9.92 -4.16
CA ILE A 21 -15.84 -8.85 -3.78
C ILE A 21 -16.72 -9.38 -2.67
N LEU A 22 -16.69 -8.69 -1.53
CA LEU A 22 -17.41 -9.06 -0.33
C LEU A 22 -18.43 -7.98 0.02
N SER A 23 -19.45 -8.37 0.81
CA SER A 23 -20.35 -7.40 1.45
C SER A 23 -19.71 -6.93 2.76
N PHE A 24 -19.78 -5.62 3.04
CA PHE A 24 -19.21 -5.08 4.25
C PHE A 24 -19.87 -5.68 5.50
N ASP A 25 -19.01 -6.07 6.43
CA ASP A 25 -19.39 -6.52 7.78
C ASP A 25 -18.33 -5.98 8.73
N SER A 26 -18.74 -5.39 9.84
CA SER A 26 -17.82 -4.83 10.84
C SER A 26 -16.86 -5.85 11.42
N LYS A 27 -17.16 -7.14 11.31
CA LYS A 27 -16.31 -8.25 11.75
C LYS A 27 -15.16 -8.58 10.79
N LEU A 28 -15.17 -8.01 9.57
CA LEU A 28 -14.06 -8.19 8.63
C LEU A 28 -12.76 -7.63 9.23
N PRO A 29 -11.59 -8.19 8.86
CA PRO A 29 -10.30 -7.67 9.34
C PRO A 29 -10.10 -6.17 9.08
N CYS A 30 -10.64 -5.65 7.97
CA CYS A 30 -10.61 -4.23 7.64
C CYS A 30 -11.81 -3.44 8.19
N GLY A 31 -12.67 -4.08 8.98
CA GLY A 31 -13.95 -3.51 9.40
C GLY A 31 -13.84 -2.17 10.13
N LYS A 32 -12.94 -2.04 11.09
CA LYS A 32 -12.74 -0.79 11.84
C LYS A 32 -12.31 0.37 10.95
N ALA A 33 -11.40 0.10 10.03
CA ALA A 33 -10.89 1.12 9.10
C ALA A 33 -12.00 1.59 8.17
N LEU A 34 -12.80 0.67 7.63
CA LEU A 34 -13.88 1.01 6.72
C LEU A 34 -15.04 1.72 7.42
N LEU A 35 -15.31 1.38 8.69
CA LEU A 35 -16.30 2.11 9.50
C LEU A 35 -15.93 3.59 9.61
N LYS A 36 -14.66 3.90 9.82
CA LYS A 36 -14.15 5.28 9.86
C LYS A 36 -14.35 6.01 8.55
N LEU A 37 -14.41 5.28 7.43
CA LEU A 37 -14.66 5.84 6.10
C LEU A 37 -16.16 5.90 5.77
N GLY A 38 -17.03 5.54 6.70
CA GLY A 38 -18.47 5.63 6.54
C GLY A 38 -19.14 4.40 5.94
N ALA A 39 -18.51 3.22 6.04
CA ALA A 39 -19.07 1.99 5.50
C ALA A 39 -20.34 1.57 6.24
N ASN A 40 -21.33 1.14 5.47
CA ASN A 40 -22.61 0.61 5.95
C ASN A 40 -22.69 -0.90 5.68
N PRO A 41 -23.52 -1.64 6.45
CA PRO A 41 -23.74 -3.05 6.15
C PRO A 41 -24.10 -3.29 4.69
N ASN A 42 -23.54 -4.33 4.10
CA ASN A 42 -23.75 -4.73 2.70
C ASN A 42 -23.13 -3.82 1.63
N ASP A 43 -22.38 -2.79 2.01
CA ASP A 43 -21.58 -2.04 1.04
C ASP A 43 -20.57 -2.99 0.39
N SER A 44 -20.30 -2.82 -0.90
CA SER A 44 -19.34 -3.67 -1.61
C SER A 44 -17.91 -3.33 -1.25
N VAL A 45 -17.10 -4.37 -1.02
CA VAL A 45 -15.68 -4.26 -0.67
C VAL A 45 -14.88 -5.19 -1.56
N VAL A 46 -13.89 -4.65 -2.28
CA VAL A 46 -12.99 -5.47 -3.09
C VAL A 46 -11.71 -5.79 -2.34
N LEU A 47 -11.26 -7.03 -2.50
CA LEU A 47 -9.90 -7.47 -2.17
C LEU A 47 -9.19 -7.65 -3.51
N ALA A 48 -8.41 -6.65 -3.91
CA ALA A 48 -7.76 -6.64 -5.22
C ALA A 48 -6.50 -7.52 -5.22
N PRO A 49 -6.08 -8.04 -6.39
CA PRO A 49 -4.87 -8.85 -6.47
C PRO A 49 -3.59 -8.02 -6.31
N PRO A 50 -2.49 -8.65 -5.84
CA PRO A 50 -1.20 -7.96 -5.72
C PRO A 50 -0.73 -7.28 -6.99
N LYS A 51 -0.98 -7.87 -8.16
CA LYS A 51 -0.58 -7.29 -9.45
C LYS A 51 -1.18 -5.90 -9.71
N ASP A 52 -2.39 -5.64 -9.22
CA ASP A 52 -3.04 -4.34 -9.38
C ASP A 52 -2.38 -3.29 -8.49
N VAL A 53 -2.00 -3.66 -7.28
CA VAL A 53 -1.25 -2.79 -6.37
C VAL A 53 0.13 -2.47 -6.98
N TYR A 54 0.79 -3.48 -7.53
CA TYR A 54 2.06 -3.33 -8.25
C TYR A 54 1.96 -2.27 -9.36
N GLU A 55 0.95 -2.37 -10.21
CA GLU A 55 0.76 -1.43 -11.34
C GLU A 55 0.53 0.00 -10.86
N ILE A 56 -0.25 0.18 -9.79
CA ILE A 56 -0.49 1.51 -9.22
C ILE A 56 0.82 2.10 -8.67
N MET A 57 1.55 1.32 -7.87
CA MET A 57 2.79 1.78 -7.25
C MET A 57 3.87 2.09 -8.29
N LYS A 58 3.94 1.29 -9.34
CA LYS A 58 4.91 1.45 -10.43
C LYS A 58 4.73 2.77 -11.18
N ASN A 59 3.50 3.25 -11.27
CA ASN A 59 3.16 4.42 -12.08
C ASN A 59 3.10 5.74 -11.31
N VAL A 60 3.52 5.77 -10.06
CA VAL A 60 3.60 7.02 -9.30
C VAL A 60 4.79 7.86 -9.83
N PRO A 61 4.54 9.09 -10.31
CA PRO A 61 5.62 9.91 -10.89
C PRO A 61 6.65 10.35 -9.87
N GLU A 62 7.86 10.64 -10.36
CA GLU A 62 8.93 11.21 -9.53
C GLU A 62 8.47 12.53 -8.89
N GLY A 63 8.81 12.71 -7.62
CA GLY A 63 8.42 13.88 -6.84
C GLY A 63 6.99 13.86 -6.33
N LYS A 64 6.22 12.84 -6.70
CA LYS A 64 4.84 12.65 -6.23
C LYS A 64 4.75 11.48 -5.25
N LEU A 65 3.70 11.52 -4.43
CA LEU A 65 3.43 10.51 -3.43
C LEU A 65 2.03 9.95 -3.61
N ILE A 66 1.81 8.74 -3.09
CA ILE A 66 0.49 8.12 -3.02
C ILE A 66 0.30 7.55 -1.61
N THR A 67 -0.90 7.72 -1.06
CA THR A 67 -1.26 7.12 0.22
C THR A 67 -1.97 5.78 0.01
N LEU A 68 -2.03 4.99 1.08
CA LEU A 68 -2.79 3.73 1.07
C LEU A 68 -4.25 3.96 0.67
N ASN A 69 -4.89 5.01 1.20
CA ASN A 69 -6.28 5.32 0.86
C ASN A 69 -6.45 5.66 -0.61
N GLN A 70 -5.50 6.36 -1.22
CA GLN A 70 -5.55 6.67 -2.66
C GLN A 70 -5.44 5.39 -3.50
N ILE A 71 -4.59 4.45 -3.10
CA ILE A 71 -4.49 3.14 -3.77
C ILE A 71 -5.84 2.42 -3.68
N CYS A 72 -6.44 2.40 -2.49
CA CYS A 72 -7.75 1.78 -2.28
C CYS A 72 -8.85 2.43 -3.12
N GLU A 73 -8.85 3.74 -3.25
CA GLU A 73 -9.81 4.46 -4.09
C GLU A 73 -9.68 4.05 -5.56
N LYS A 74 -8.46 3.95 -6.06
CA LYS A 74 -8.20 3.52 -7.44
C LYS A 74 -8.69 2.09 -7.67
N LEU A 75 -8.47 1.21 -6.71
CA LEU A 75 -8.90 -0.19 -6.80
C LEU A 75 -10.43 -0.30 -6.73
N SER A 76 -11.08 0.46 -5.86
CA SER A 76 -12.54 0.50 -5.77
C SER A 76 -13.16 0.94 -7.10
N LYS A 77 -12.60 1.96 -7.71
CA LYS A 77 -13.08 2.45 -9.03
C LYS A 77 -12.88 1.40 -10.11
N LYS A 78 -11.74 0.73 -10.12
CA LYS A 78 -11.44 -0.32 -11.11
C LYS A 78 -12.47 -1.45 -11.07
N TYR A 79 -12.88 -1.86 -9.88
CA TYR A 79 -13.79 -2.99 -9.70
C TYR A 79 -15.24 -2.59 -9.47
N GLY A 80 -15.56 -1.31 -9.49
CA GLY A 80 -16.93 -0.82 -9.32
C GLY A 80 -17.50 -1.08 -7.93
N THR A 81 -16.65 -1.15 -6.91
CA THR A 81 -17.06 -1.33 -5.52
C THR A 81 -17.06 -0.01 -4.77
N LYS A 82 -17.76 0.04 -3.65
CA LYS A 82 -17.79 1.23 -2.81
C LYS A 82 -16.49 1.39 -2.02
N PHE A 83 -15.91 0.28 -1.55
CA PHE A 83 -14.68 0.25 -0.77
C PHE A 83 -13.70 -0.81 -1.27
N CYS A 84 -12.46 -0.68 -0.81
CA CYS A 84 -11.41 -1.68 -0.98
C CYS A 84 -10.89 -2.05 0.41
N CYS A 85 -10.53 -3.31 0.60
CA CYS A 85 -9.98 -3.77 1.88
C CYS A 85 -8.62 -3.13 2.14
N THR A 86 -8.56 -2.25 3.14
CA THR A 86 -7.34 -1.51 3.49
C THR A 86 -6.26 -2.42 4.06
N LEU A 87 -6.65 -3.43 4.84
CA LEU A 87 -5.69 -4.38 5.43
C LEU A 87 -4.98 -5.20 4.35
N THR A 88 -5.73 -5.82 3.45
CA THR A 88 -5.18 -6.63 2.35
C THR A 88 -4.31 -5.78 1.44
N THR A 89 -4.77 -4.58 1.10
CA THR A 89 -4.01 -3.64 0.26
C THR A 89 -2.70 -3.25 0.93
N GLY A 90 -2.71 -2.99 2.23
CA GLY A 90 -1.49 -2.67 3.00
C GLY A 90 -0.48 -3.82 2.99
N ILE A 91 -0.95 -5.05 3.12
CA ILE A 91 -0.10 -6.26 3.01
C ILE A 91 0.53 -6.32 1.62
N PHE A 92 -0.26 -6.09 0.57
CA PHE A 92 0.24 -6.15 -0.81
C PHE A 92 1.22 -5.01 -1.14
N VAL A 93 1.02 -3.82 -0.57
CA VAL A 93 2.00 -2.72 -0.68
C VAL A 93 3.37 -3.16 -0.17
N THR A 94 3.41 -3.80 0.98
CA THR A 94 4.66 -4.33 1.56
C THR A 94 5.27 -5.43 0.68
N ILE A 95 4.44 -6.30 0.13
CA ILE A 95 4.89 -7.35 -0.81
C ILE A 95 5.51 -6.73 -2.05
N VAL A 96 4.86 -5.74 -2.65
CA VAL A 96 5.38 -5.06 -3.85
C VAL A 96 6.74 -4.43 -3.57
N ALA A 97 6.87 -3.71 -2.45
CA ALA A 97 8.12 -3.05 -2.09
C ALA A 97 9.28 -4.04 -1.94
N ASN A 98 9.06 -5.11 -1.19
CA ASN A 98 10.11 -6.12 -0.95
C ASN A 98 10.41 -6.96 -2.19
N ALA A 99 9.38 -7.30 -2.96
CA ALA A 99 9.57 -8.04 -4.22
C ALA A 99 10.34 -7.22 -5.24
N SER A 100 10.11 -5.91 -5.31
CA SER A 100 10.82 -5.01 -6.21
C SER A 100 12.33 -5.08 -6.00
N VAL A 101 12.78 -5.04 -4.75
CA VAL A 101 14.20 -5.14 -4.41
C VAL A 101 14.73 -6.56 -4.70
N GLU A 102 13.97 -7.60 -4.35
CA GLU A 102 14.37 -9.00 -4.58
C GLU A 102 14.56 -9.32 -6.06
N ILE A 103 13.65 -8.80 -6.91
CA ILE A 103 13.70 -9.01 -8.36
C ILE A 103 14.70 -8.08 -9.05
N GLY A 104 15.01 -6.94 -8.43
CA GLY A 104 15.80 -5.88 -9.06
C GLY A 104 14.98 -5.03 -10.03
N ASP A 105 13.70 -4.87 -9.74
CA ASP A 105 12.75 -4.10 -10.55
C ASP A 105 12.79 -2.61 -10.17
N ASP A 106 12.32 -1.76 -11.08
CA ASP A 106 12.38 -0.30 -10.94
C ASP A 106 11.12 0.31 -10.30
N VAL A 107 10.37 -0.45 -9.52
CA VAL A 107 9.18 0.07 -8.84
C VAL A 107 9.59 1.12 -7.81
N PRO A 108 9.11 2.38 -7.93
CA PRO A 108 9.41 3.41 -6.95
C PRO A 108 8.54 3.25 -5.69
N TYR A 109 8.75 2.16 -4.95
CA TYR A 109 7.93 1.80 -3.80
C TYR A 109 7.95 2.87 -2.71
N TRP A 110 9.05 3.62 -2.58
CA TRP A 110 9.21 4.67 -1.56
C TRP A 110 8.23 5.84 -1.76
N ARG A 111 7.62 5.97 -2.93
CA ARG A 111 6.60 7.00 -3.21
C ARG A 111 5.25 6.66 -2.60
N THR A 112 5.10 5.48 -2.01
CA THR A 112 3.90 5.05 -1.28
C THR A 112 4.14 5.28 0.21
N ILE A 113 3.25 6.04 0.84
CA ILE A 113 3.31 6.39 2.26
C ILE A 113 2.01 6.03 2.97
N LYS A 114 2.04 6.02 4.31
CA LYS A 114 0.83 5.82 5.10
C LYS A 114 -0.09 7.03 4.97
N ASN A 115 -1.37 6.87 5.33
CA ASN A 115 -2.38 7.91 5.12
C ASN A 115 -2.10 9.24 5.80
N ASN A 116 -1.34 9.23 6.89
CA ASN A 116 -0.95 10.43 7.65
C ASN A 116 0.42 10.99 7.24
N GLY A 117 0.99 10.49 6.15
CA GLY A 117 2.32 10.90 5.69
C GLY A 117 3.48 10.14 6.31
N GLU A 118 3.20 9.14 7.15
CA GLU A 118 4.23 8.35 7.84
C GLU A 118 4.96 7.40 6.89
N LEU A 119 6.28 7.26 7.10
CA LEU A 119 7.11 6.30 6.38
C LEU A 119 6.81 4.87 6.88
N ASN A 120 7.06 3.89 6.02
CA ASN A 120 6.72 2.50 6.30
C ASN A 120 7.96 1.69 6.71
N GLU A 121 7.98 1.25 7.97
CA GLU A 121 9.08 0.47 8.54
C GLU A 121 9.22 -0.93 7.95
N LYS A 122 8.20 -1.40 7.26
CA LYS A 122 8.18 -2.73 6.64
C LYS A 122 8.78 -2.76 5.23
N PHE A 123 9.13 -1.60 4.70
CA PHE A 123 9.79 -1.51 3.39
C PHE A 123 11.24 -1.97 3.47
N PRO A 124 11.84 -2.42 2.34
CA PRO A 124 13.23 -2.88 2.34
C PRO A 124 14.19 -1.83 2.91
N GLY A 125 15.05 -2.23 3.83
CA GLY A 125 15.99 -1.34 4.49
C GLY A 125 15.41 -0.52 5.63
N GLY A 126 14.11 -0.65 5.91
CA GLY A 126 13.45 0.02 7.03
C GLY A 126 13.26 1.52 6.84
N LEU A 127 12.99 2.23 7.94
CA LEU A 127 12.71 3.67 7.93
C LEU A 127 13.84 4.50 7.35
N GLU A 128 15.08 4.18 7.67
CA GLU A 128 16.25 4.97 7.22
C GLU A 128 16.38 4.93 5.69
N GLN A 129 16.23 3.75 5.09
CA GLN A 129 16.31 3.62 3.64
C GLN A 129 15.15 4.34 2.96
N HIS A 130 13.95 4.24 3.51
CA HIS A 130 12.77 4.94 2.98
C HIS A 130 13.01 6.45 3.01
N LYS A 131 13.53 6.96 4.13
CA LYS A 131 13.89 8.37 4.29
C LYS A 131 14.89 8.82 3.22
N ILE A 132 15.97 8.07 3.02
CA ILE A 132 17.02 8.40 2.05
C ILE A 132 16.43 8.51 0.65
N LEU A 133 15.61 7.55 0.25
CA LEU A 133 15.00 7.53 -1.09
C LEU A 133 14.06 8.70 -1.31
N LEU A 134 13.27 9.07 -0.29
CA LEU A 134 12.39 10.23 -0.38
C LEU A 134 13.17 11.54 -0.41
N GLU A 135 14.22 11.66 0.38
CA GLU A 135 15.07 12.86 0.38
C GLU A 135 15.76 13.08 -0.97
N LYS A 136 16.10 12.02 -1.68
CA LYS A 136 16.64 12.10 -3.04
C LYS A 136 15.67 12.74 -4.03
N GLU A 137 14.36 12.69 -3.74
CA GLU A 137 13.33 13.31 -4.56
C GLU A 137 12.85 14.65 -3.98
N ASN A 138 13.68 15.25 -3.13
CA ASN A 138 13.46 16.58 -2.53
C ASN A 138 12.32 16.66 -1.51
N HIS A 139 11.92 15.53 -0.94
CA HIS A 139 10.97 15.54 0.17
C HIS A 139 11.71 15.83 1.48
N LYS A 140 11.08 16.59 2.35
CA LYS A 140 11.60 16.85 3.69
C LYS A 140 10.97 15.87 4.67
N ILE A 141 11.83 15.21 5.44
CA ILE A 141 11.41 14.21 6.42
C ILE A 141 11.57 14.79 7.82
N ILE A 142 10.52 14.68 8.61
CA ILE A 142 10.54 15.09 10.02
C ILE A 142 10.40 13.87 10.91
N LYS A 143 11.04 13.92 12.07
CA LYS A 143 11.00 12.83 13.06
C LYS A 143 10.14 13.23 14.23
N LYS A 144 9.19 12.36 14.61
CA LYS A 144 8.36 12.52 15.81
C LYS A 144 8.42 11.23 16.62
N GLY A 145 9.17 11.24 17.73
CA GLY A 145 9.43 10.02 18.51
C GLY A 145 10.24 9.03 17.69
N LYS A 146 9.71 7.84 17.51
CA LYS A 146 10.35 6.77 16.72
C LYS A 146 9.87 6.71 15.27
N LYS A 147 9.02 7.66 14.87
CA LYS A 147 8.39 7.67 13.55
C LYS A 147 8.91 8.81 12.69
N TYR A 148 8.92 8.58 11.37
CA TYR A 148 9.27 9.59 10.38
C TYR A 148 8.05 9.93 9.54
N PHE A 149 7.93 11.21 9.18
CA PHE A 149 6.82 11.73 8.36
C PHE A 149 7.35 12.60 7.24
N VAL A 150 6.65 12.61 6.11
CA VAL A 150 6.93 13.56 5.02
C VAL A 150 6.24 14.88 5.36
N LEU A 151 7.02 15.95 5.44
CA LEU A 151 6.50 17.30 5.66
C LEU A 151 5.71 17.76 4.45
N ASP A 152 4.52 18.32 4.69
CA ASP A 152 3.64 18.84 3.62
C ASP A 152 3.29 17.79 2.54
N PHE A 153 3.13 16.54 2.95
CA PHE A 153 2.85 15.45 2.02
C PHE A 153 1.59 15.69 1.19
N ASP A 154 0.59 16.37 1.72
CA ASP A 154 -0.67 16.66 1.02
C ASP A 154 -0.44 17.40 -0.29
N ASN A 155 0.56 18.26 -0.34
CA ASN A 155 0.91 19.05 -1.53
C ASN A 155 1.67 18.22 -2.57
N LYS A 156 2.09 17.00 -2.22
CA LYS A 156 2.87 16.13 -3.09
C LYS A 156 2.08 14.93 -3.62
N LEU A 157 0.82 14.78 -3.19
CA LEU A 157 -0.01 13.66 -3.64
C LEU A 157 -0.34 13.79 -5.12
N MET A 158 -0.33 12.63 -5.80
CA MET A 158 -0.72 12.57 -7.19
C MET A 158 -2.23 12.66 -7.38
#